data_a758f3842d4bc1d61b5768472949cb85
#
_entry.id   a758f3842d4bc1d61b5768472949cb85
#
_cell.length_a   1.000
_cell.length_b   1.000
_cell.length_c   1.000
_cell.angle_alpha   90.00
_cell.angle_beta   90.00
_cell.angle_gamma   90.00
#
_symmetry.space_group_name_H-M   'P 1'
#
loop_
_entity.id
_entity.type
_entity.pdbx_description
1 polymer ?
#
loop_
_entity_poly.entity_id
_entity_poly.type
_entity_poly.pdbx_seq_one_letter_code
_entity_poly.pdbx_strand_id
1 'polypeptide(L)'
;MKDMGYTKSLIDPTCYWNNSLDIKVVVHVDDLLATGKKKDVENYFRELEKHVLLKWKILAQNDKDVYLGRELSIDGQGFIHTMGNRYVETLLDRAKMTDAKPVATPGVKDGKESDDTPLDADEHKEYRSIVGGLQWLAFDRWDLLFATKELARRLAGPTKEDKKKLKHLLRYLKSTRDLQMKVLPTKTPFHTAKDERRGRFEKKHLTLHVAVDSDWAGCRTTRKSTSGGILDLDDYPLNAWSRTQPVIAQSSAEAEFYAMCSGASEALFLATLLEEMEYSVQVLEWSDSTSGLSQAKRLGASKTMKHVEVKYFHLQQLVAARRLYPRKIAGKENSADLMTKYVDLDILAKLRPTLGLC
;
A
#
# COMPACT_ATOMS: atom_id res chain seq x y z
N MET A 1 1.91 -26.72 14.47
CA MET A 1 2.95 -25.92 13.77
C MET A 1 4.33 -26.07 14.40
N LYS A 2 4.54 -25.68 15.66
CA LYS A 2 5.88 -25.81 16.31
C LYS A 2 6.37 -27.26 16.34
N ASP A 3 5.51 -28.22 16.71
CA ASP A 3 5.84 -29.64 16.73
C ASP A 3 6.16 -30.23 15.34
N MET A 4 5.76 -29.55 14.29
CA MET A 4 6.10 -29.86 12.90
C MET A 4 7.38 -29.14 12.40
N GLY A 5 8.15 -28.53 13.29
CA GLY A 5 9.41 -27.84 12.95
C GLY A 5 9.25 -26.46 12.31
N TYR A 6 8.10 -25.78 12.49
CA TYR A 6 7.88 -24.42 12.01
C TYR A 6 8.21 -23.38 13.07
N THR A 7 8.97 -22.38 12.69
CA THR A 7 9.25 -21.20 13.50
C THR A 7 8.09 -20.20 13.36
N LYS A 8 7.67 -19.60 14.47
CA LYS A 8 6.65 -18.54 14.50
C LYS A 8 7.33 -17.18 14.57
N SER A 9 6.86 -16.21 13.81
CA SER A 9 7.34 -14.83 13.90
C SER A 9 7.08 -14.21 15.28
N LEU A 10 8.01 -13.40 15.74
CA LEU A 10 7.88 -12.60 16.97
C LEU A 10 7.11 -11.32 16.72
N ILE A 11 7.24 -10.74 15.52
CA ILE A 11 6.60 -9.46 15.19
C ILE A 11 5.24 -9.63 14.54
N ASP A 12 5.01 -10.73 13.79
CA ASP A 12 3.71 -11.08 13.24
C ASP A 12 3.32 -12.51 13.59
N PRO A 13 2.54 -12.71 14.67
CA PRO A 13 2.19 -14.03 15.16
C PRO A 13 1.34 -14.87 14.21
N THR A 14 0.91 -14.33 13.08
CA THR A 14 0.20 -15.07 12.03
C THR A 14 1.14 -15.75 11.05
N CYS A 15 2.42 -15.35 11.01
CA CYS A 15 3.43 -15.86 10.09
C CYS A 15 4.25 -17.00 10.70
N TYR A 16 4.41 -18.06 9.91
CA TYR A 16 5.23 -19.24 10.25
C TYR A 16 6.10 -19.61 9.05
N TRP A 17 7.28 -20.20 9.31
CA TRP A 17 8.14 -20.72 8.24
C TRP A 17 8.95 -21.92 8.67
N ASN A 18 9.38 -22.69 7.67
CA ASN A 18 10.37 -23.76 7.82
C ASN A 18 11.46 -23.52 6.77
N ASN A 19 12.66 -23.11 7.21
CA ASN A 19 13.77 -22.79 6.30
C ASN A 19 14.33 -24.01 5.59
N SER A 20 14.29 -25.21 6.22
CA SER A 20 14.79 -26.45 5.60
C SER A 20 13.95 -26.90 4.43
N LEU A 21 12.62 -26.69 4.50
CA LEU A 21 11.67 -27.04 3.44
C LEU A 21 11.35 -25.85 2.52
N ASP A 22 11.83 -24.66 2.86
CA ASP A 22 11.49 -23.38 2.19
C ASP A 22 9.97 -23.15 2.10
N ILE A 23 9.24 -23.47 3.17
CA ILE A 23 7.79 -23.25 3.29
C ILE A 23 7.52 -22.03 4.17
N LYS A 24 6.63 -21.14 3.72
CA LYS A 24 6.09 -20.04 4.50
C LYS A 24 4.57 -20.21 4.62
N VAL A 25 4.01 -19.95 5.79
CA VAL A 25 2.58 -20.11 6.07
C VAL A 25 2.06 -18.87 6.77
N VAL A 26 0.94 -18.35 6.30
CA VAL A 26 0.16 -17.32 6.99
C VAL A 26 -1.13 -17.95 7.50
N VAL A 27 -1.47 -17.68 8.76
CA VAL A 27 -2.66 -18.20 9.44
C VAL A 27 -3.56 -17.03 9.83
N HIS A 28 -4.80 -17.05 9.39
CA HIS A 28 -5.80 -16.07 9.80
C HIS A 28 -7.06 -16.78 10.29
N VAL A 29 -7.23 -16.89 11.61
CA VAL A 29 -8.30 -17.65 12.26
C VAL A 29 -8.33 -19.09 11.73
N ASP A 30 -9.29 -19.42 10.87
CA ASP A 30 -9.48 -20.75 10.27
C ASP A 30 -8.82 -20.87 8.87
N ASP A 31 -8.41 -19.75 8.25
CA ASP A 31 -7.83 -19.72 6.93
C ASP A 31 -6.31 -19.84 6.97
N LEU A 32 -5.75 -20.71 6.12
CA LEU A 32 -4.30 -20.88 5.96
C LEU A 32 -3.90 -20.66 4.50
N LEU A 33 -2.81 -19.93 4.31
CA LEU A 33 -2.14 -19.79 3.01
C LEU A 33 -0.69 -20.22 3.15
N ALA A 34 -0.27 -21.21 2.35
CA ALA A 34 1.09 -21.72 2.36
C ALA A 34 1.76 -21.56 1.00
N THR A 35 3.04 -21.24 0.98
CA THR A 35 3.87 -21.18 -0.22
C THR A 35 5.14 -21.99 -0.03
N GLY A 36 5.61 -22.62 -1.11
CA GLY A 36 6.79 -23.48 -1.14
C GLY A 36 6.79 -24.41 -2.34
N LYS A 37 7.69 -25.40 -2.37
CA LYS A 37 7.66 -26.41 -3.41
C LYS A 37 6.41 -27.28 -3.27
N LYS A 38 5.70 -27.54 -4.36
CA LYS A 38 4.41 -28.24 -4.39
C LYS A 38 4.41 -29.50 -3.50
N LYS A 39 5.39 -30.40 -3.69
CA LYS A 39 5.49 -31.66 -2.92
C LYS A 39 5.61 -31.41 -1.41
N ASP A 40 6.37 -30.40 -1.02
CA ASP A 40 6.62 -30.12 0.39
C ASP A 40 5.39 -29.47 1.04
N VAL A 41 4.68 -28.59 0.30
CA VAL A 41 3.41 -28.01 0.74
C VAL A 41 2.31 -29.08 0.84
N GLU A 42 2.23 -30.03 -0.11
CA GLU A 42 1.30 -31.16 -0.03
C GLU A 42 1.57 -32.03 1.22
N ASN A 43 2.84 -32.33 1.49
CA ASN A 43 3.23 -33.10 2.69
C ASN A 43 2.89 -32.34 3.98
N TYR A 44 3.12 -31.01 4.00
CA TYR A 44 2.75 -30.15 5.11
C TYR A 44 1.25 -30.25 5.42
N PHE A 45 0.38 -30.10 4.42
CA PHE A 45 -1.07 -30.17 4.65
C PHE A 45 -1.53 -31.56 5.03
N ARG A 46 -0.97 -32.64 4.46
CA ARG A 46 -1.28 -34.02 4.87
C ARG A 46 -0.88 -34.32 6.32
N GLU A 47 0.22 -33.74 6.78
CA GLU A 47 0.63 -33.86 8.18
C GLU A 47 -0.31 -33.05 9.11
N LEU A 48 -0.70 -31.85 8.68
CA LEU A 48 -1.62 -30.99 9.43
C LEU A 48 -3.02 -31.62 9.55
N GLU A 49 -3.52 -32.33 8.53
CA GLU A 49 -4.80 -33.07 8.55
C GLU A 49 -4.89 -34.13 9.66
N LYS A 50 -3.76 -34.64 10.15
CA LYS A 50 -3.75 -35.60 11.28
C LYS A 50 -4.12 -34.92 12.61
N HIS A 51 -4.04 -33.60 12.68
CA HIS A 51 -4.23 -32.82 13.92
C HIS A 51 -5.49 -31.96 13.91
N VAL A 52 -5.92 -31.53 12.72
CA VAL A 52 -7.08 -30.63 12.56
C VAL A 52 -7.90 -31.01 11.32
N LEU A 53 -9.22 -30.85 11.41
CA LEU A 53 -10.09 -31.04 10.26
C LEU A 53 -9.97 -29.84 9.35
N LEU A 54 -9.44 -30.04 8.14
CA LEU A 54 -9.28 -28.96 7.15
C LEU A 54 -9.55 -29.48 5.73
N LYS A 55 -9.89 -28.56 4.84
CA LYS A 55 -9.93 -28.80 3.40
C LYS A 55 -8.91 -27.89 2.76
N TRP A 56 -8.13 -28.43 1.86
CA TRP A 56 -7.07 -27.67 1.17
C TRP A 56 -6.96 -28.08 -0.28
N LYS A 57 -6.40 -27.22 -1.08
CA LYS A 57 -6.00 -27.50 -2.45
C LYS A 57 -4.71 -26.78 -2.81
N ILE A 58 -3.99 -27.27 -3.79
CA ILE A 58 -2.88 -26.54 -4.41
C ILE A 58 -3.46 -25.67 -5.51
N LEU A 59 -3.15 -24.39 -5.45
CA LEU A 59 -3.49 -23.45 -6.51
C LEU A 59 -2.54 -23.70 -7.68
N ALA A 60 -3.06 -24.28 -8.77
CA ALA A 60 -2.32 -24.51 -10.00
C ALA A 60 -2.43 -23.33 -10.96
N GLN A 61 -1.63 -23.36 -12.03
CA GLN A 61 -1.72 -22.36 -13.10
C GLN A 61 -3.14 -22.33 -13.67
N ASN A 62 -3.70 -21.13 -13.82
CA ASN A 62 -5.08 -20.85 -14.27
C ASN A 62 -6.19 -21.27 -13.29
N ASP A 63 -5.85 -21.77 -12.11
CA ASP A 63 -6.82 -21.99 -11.04
C ASP A 63 -7.16 -20.68 -10.34
N LYS A 64 -8.36 -20.67 -9.73
CA LYS A 64 -8.83 -19.61 -8.86
C LYS A 64 -9.24 -20.17 -7.51
N ASP A 65 -8.98 -19.40 -6.47
CA ASP A 65 -9.45 -19.66 -5.11
C ASP A 65 -9.75 -18.37 -4.38
N VAL A 66 -10.41 -18.45 -3.24
CA VAL A 66 -10.73 -17.29 -2.41
C VAL A 66 -10.00 -17.42 -1.07
N TYR A 67 -9.25 -16.40 -0.72
CA TYR A 67 -8.60 -16.26 0.58
C TYR A 67 -8.91 -14.89 1.17
N LEU A 68 -9.44 -14.83 2.39
CA LEU A 68 -9.86 -13.61 3.07
C LEU A 68 -10.77 -12.69 2.23
N GLY A 69 -11.69 -13.30 1.49
CA GLY A 69 -12.63 -12.57 0.62
C GLY A 69 -12.06 -12.04 -0.69
N ARG A 70 -10.83 -12.41 -1.03
CA ARG A 70 -10.15 -12.04 -2.27
C ARG A 70 -9.94 -13.24 -3.17
N GLU A 71 -10.19 -13.06 -4.44
CA GLU A 71 -9.87 -14.06 -5.46
C GLU A 71 -8.36 -14.07 -5.70
N LEU A 72 -7.77 -15.24 -5.56
CA LEU A 72 -6.37 -15.52 -5.85
C LEU A 72 -6.28 -16.39 -7.10
N SER A 73 -5.36 -16.05 -8.00
CA SER A 73 -5.08 -16.87 -9.16
C SER A 73 -3.61 -16.80 -9.55
N ILE A 74 -3.15 -17.80 -10.30
CA ILE A 74 -1.80 -17.83 -10.90
C ILE A 74 -2.00 -17.90 -12.41
N ASP A 75 -1.55 -16.89 -13.14
CA ASP A 75 -1.36 -16.98 -14.59
C ASP A 75 0.09 -17.36 -14.89
N GLY A 76 0.45 -17.61 -16.14
CA GLY A 76 1.82 -18.00 -16.51
C GLY A 76 2.89 -16.93 -16.22
N GLN A 77 2.54 -15.78 -15.66
CA GLN A 77 3.42 -14.65 -15.38
C GLN A 77 3.59 -14.37 -13.89
N GLY A 78 2.58 -14.69 -13.06
CA GLY A 78 2.65 -14.37 -11.65
C GLY A 78 1.38 -14.63 -10.87
N PHE A 79 1.33 -14.04 -9.68
CA PHE A 79 0.23 -14.17 -8.73
C PHE A 79 -0.70 -12.96 -8.86
N ILE A 80 -1.98 -13.24 -9.04
CA ILE A 80 -3.04 -12.23 -9.15
C ILE A 80 -3.88 -12.26 -7.87
N HIS A 81 -4.20 -11.09 -7.39
CA HIS A 81 -4.96 -10.84 -6.18
C HIS A 81 -6.00 -9.75 -6.47
N THR A 82 -7.27 -10.03 -6.26
CA THR A 82 -8.34 -9.09 -6.60
C THR A 82 -9.60 -9.32 -5.77
N MET A 83 -10.36 -8.27 -5.53
CA MET A 83 -11.73 -8.37 -4.99
C MET A 83 -12.74 -8.93 -5.99
N GLY A 84 -12.34 -9.06 -7.25
CA GLY A 84 -13.19 -9.49 -8.35
C GLY A 84 -14.20 -8.45 -8.82
N ASN A 85 -14.60 -8.57 -10.08
CA ASN A 85 -15.51 -7.61 -10.72
C ASN A 85 -16.88 -7.56 -10.04
N ARG A 86 -17.36 -8.69 -9.48
CA ARG A 86 -18.64 -8.77 -8.77
C ARG A 86 -18.73 -7.80 -7.58
N TYR A 87 -17.62 -7.59 -6.86
CA TYR A 87 -17.61 -6.64 -5.75
C TYR A 87 -17.73 -5.19 -6.27
N VAL A 88 -17.03 -4.86 -7.33
CA VAL A 88 -17.15 -3.55 -8.01
C VAL A 88 -18.56 -3.30 -8.49
N GLU A 89 -19.16 -4.30 -9.17
CA GLU A 89 -20.56 -4.23 -9.64
C GLU A 89 -21.53 -3.99 -8.47
N THR A 90 -21.38 -4.73 -7.37
CA THR A 90 -22.21 -4.54 -6.17
C THR A 90 -22.10 -3.12 -5.60
N LEU A 91 -20.91 -2.50 -5.62
CA LEU A 91 -20.75 -1.11 -5.18
C LEU A 91 -21.43 -0.13 -6.12
N LEU A 92 -21.30 -0.33 -7.43
CA LEU A 92 -21.93 0.52 -8.46
C LEU A 92 -23.46 0.40 -8.42
N ASP A 93 -24.00 -0.81 -8.26
CA ASP A 93 -25.44 -1.05 -8.12
C ASP A 93 -26.00 -0.37 -6.88
N ARG A 94 -25.35 -0.55 -5.72
CA ARG A 94 -25.76 0.09 -4.46
C ARG A 94 -25.77 1.62 -4.57
N ALA A 95 -24.81 2.18 -5.32
CA ALA A 95 -24.72 3.61 -5.57
C ALA A 95 -25.64 4.08 -6.73
N LYS A 96 -26.37 3.18 -7.40
CA LYS A 96 -27.15 3.47 -8.61
C LYS A 96 -26.33 4.13 -9.72
N MET A 97 -25.09 3.65 -9.91
CA MET A 97 -24.10 4.23 -10.82
C MET A 97 -23.69 3.30 -11.97
N THR A 98 -24.42 2.18 -12.17
CA THR A 98 -24.15 1.22 -13.26
C THR A 98 -24.14 1.84 -14.66
N ASP A 99 -25.04 2.81 -14.91
CA ASP A 99 -25.16 3.50 -16.22
C ASP A 99 -24.42 4.83 -16.27
N ALA A 100 -23.64 5.17 -15.22
CA ALA A 100 -22.94 6.44 -15.18
C ALA A 100 -21.85 6.54 -16.27
N LYS A 101 -21.69 7.74 -16.82
CA LYS A 101 -20.63 8.01 -17.82
C LYS A 101 -19.25 7.85 -17.17
N PRO A 102 -18.32 7.07 -17.76
CA PRO A 102 -16.98 6.86 -17.23
C PRO A 102 -16.15 8.15 -17.20
N VAL A 103 -15.15 8.19 -16.32
CA VAL A 103 -14.11 9.24 -16.27
C VAL A 103 -12.73 8.59 -16.16
N ALA A 104 -11.68 9.35 -16.48
CA ALA A 104 -10.34 8.81 -16.64
C ALA A 104 -9.47 8.92 -15.38
N THR A 105 -9.86 9.71 -14.37
CA THR A 105 -9.09 9.95 -13.14
C THR A 105 -9.92 9.69 -11.90
N PRO A 106 -9.34 9.24 -10.77
CA PRO A 106 -10.07 8.90 -9.54
C PRO A 106 -10.64 10.12 -8.82
N GLY A 107 -10.21 11.31 -9.17
CA GLY A 107 -10.70 12.56 -8.60
C GLY A 107 -10.15 13.77 -9.34
N VAL A 108 -10.64 14.92 -8.95
CA VAL A 108 -10.22 16.22 -9.47
C VAL A 108 -9.87 17.14 -8.31
N LYS A 109 -8.96 18.09 -8.56
CA LYS A 109 -8.63 19.13 -7.59
C LYS A 109 -9.88 19.95 -7.25
N ASP A 110 -10.00 20.37 -6.00
CA ASP A 110 -11.12 21.19 -5.54
C ASP A 110 -11.23 22.49 -6.36
N GLY A 111 -12.46 22.77 -6.82
CA GLY A 111 -12.81 24.05 -7.44
C GLY A 111 -12.81 25.19 -6.42
N LYS A 112 -13.10 26.38 -6.90
CA LYS A 112 -13.24 27.58 -6.04
C LYS A 112 -14.57 27.59 -5.27
N GLU A 113 -15.61 26.98 -5.84
CA GLU A 113 -16.95 26.88 -5.24
C GLU A 113 -17.19 25.47 -4.72
N SER A 114 -17.64 25.37 -3.47
CA SER A 114 -17.95 24.12 -2.78
C SER A 114 -19.40 24.19 -2.33
N ASP A 115 -20.17 23.13 -2.57
CA ASP A 115 -21.54 22.98 -2.03
C ASP A 115 -21.47 22.30 -0.66
N ASP A 116 -21.29 23.09 0.37
CA ASP A 116 -21.13 22.61 1.75
C ASP A 116 -22.46 22.27 2.44
N THR A 117 -23.58 22.20 1.69
CA THR A 117 -24.87 21.75 2.21
C THR A 117 -24.74 20.33 2.76
N PRO A 118 -25.06 20.07 4.05
CA PRO A 118 -25.03 18.71 4.60
C PRO A 118 -25.96 17.76 3.86
N LEU A 119 -25.59 16.50 3.79
CA LEU A 119 -26.47 15.45 3.31
C LEU A 119 -27.59 15.17 4.34
N ASP A 120 -28.76 14.79 3.87
CA ASP A 120 -29.80 14.27 4.75
C ASP A 120 -29.41 12.89 5.36
N ALA A 121 -30.23 12.37 6.28
CA ALA A 121 -29.91 11.17 7.04
C ALA A 121 -29.76 9.91 6.15
N ASP A 122 -30.58 9.77 5.12
CA ASP A 122 -30.57 8.63 4.22
C ASP A 122 -29.37 8.72 3.26
N GLU A 123 -29.14 9.87 2.68
CA GLU A 123 -27.96 10.15 1.85
C GLU A 123 -26.65 9.95 2.63
N HIS A 124 -26.62 10.37 3.91
CA HIS A 124 -25.46 10.19 4.78
C HIS A 124 -25.20 8.69 5.06
N LYS A 125 -26.23 7.91 5.33
CA LYS A 125 -26.13 6.46 5.54
C LYS A 125 -25.61 5.75 4.26
N GLU A 126 -26.15 6.12 3.11
CA GLU A 126 -25.70 5.60 1.81
C GLU A 126 -24.23 5.96 1.56
N TYR A 127 -23.84 7.23 1.75
CA TYR A 127 -22.47 7.72 1.61
C TYR A 127 -21.48 6.90 2.46
N ARG A 128 -21.78 6.72 3.76
CA ARG A 128 -20.94 5.93 4.67
C ARG A 128 -20.77 4.49 4.21
N SER A 129 -21.86 3.86 3.77
CA SER A 129 -21.87 2.48 3.30
C SER A 129 -20.99 2.29 2.05
N ILE A 130 -21.09 3.20 1.08
CA ILE A 130 -20.32 3.13 -0.17
C ILE A 130 -18.85 3.44 0.09
N VAL A 131 -18.53 4.50 0.85
CA VAL A 131 -17.15 4.84 1.19
C VAL A 131 -16.48 3.72 1.98
N GLY A 132 -17.17 3.05 2.90
CA GLY A 132 -16.65 1.87 3.61
C GLY A 132 -16.32 0.72 2.64
N GLY A 133 -17.16 0.47 1.64
CA GLY A 133 -16.88 -0.50 0.58
C GLY A 133 -15.68 -0.12 -0.29
N LEU A 134 -15.54 1.17 -0.62
CA LEU A 134 -14.36 1.67 -1.35
C LEU A 134 -13.07 1.56 -0.53
N GLN A 135 -13.11 1.80 0.78
CA GLN A 135 -11.96 1.59 1.66
C GLN A 135 -11.49 0.13 1.64
N TRP A 136 -12.42 -0.82 1.64
CA TRP A 136 -12.09 -2.23 1.52
C TRP A 136 -11.49 -2.59 0.16
N LEU A 137 -12.07 -2.05 -0.93
CA LEU A 137 -11.54 -2.24 -2.29
C LEU A 137 -10.15 -1.61 -2.48
N ALA A 138 -9.88 -0.49 -1.81
CA ALA A 138 -8.61 0.24 -1.96
C ALA A 138 -7.38 -0.54 -1.47
N PHE A 139 -7.54 -1.63 -0.72
CA PHE A 139 -6.43 -2.55 -0.41
C PHE A 139 -5.90 -3.29 -1.64
N ASP A 140 -6.71 -3.45 -2.69
CA ASP A 140 -6.32 -4.10 -3.95
C ASP A 140 -6.25 -3.10 -5.11
N ARG A 141 -6.81 -1.92 -4.93
CA ARG A 141 -6.89 -0.85 -5.93
C ARG A 141 -6.24 0.41 -5.35
N TRP A 142 -4.92 0.41 -5.32
CA TRP A 142 -4.14 1.51 -4.72
C TRP A 142 -4.33 2.84 -5.45
N ASP A 143 -4.69 2.82 -6.71
CA ASP A 143 -5.10 4.00 -7.48
C ASP A 143 -6.32 4.75 -6.91
N LEU A 144 -7.09 4.10 -6.02
CA LEU A 144 -8.23 4.67 -5.31
C LEU A 144 -7.88 5.22 -3.90
N LEU A 145 -6.70 4.89 -3.35
CA LEU A 145 -6.36 5.12 -1.94
C LEU A 145 -6.51 6.58 -1.53
N PHE A 146 -5.91 7.51 -2.28
CA PHE A 146 -5.97 8.93 -1.95
C PHE A 146 -7.41 9.47 -2.00
N ALA A 147 -8.13 9.21 -3.08
CA ALA A 147 -9.51 9.67 -3.25
C ALA A 147 -10.43 9.08 -2.17
N THR A 148 -10.29 7.79 -1.89
CA THR A 148 -11.08 7.10 -0.85
C THR A 148 -10.77 7.66 0.55
N LYS A 149 -9.50 7.92 0.86
CA LYS A 149 -9.08 8.55 2.13
C LYS A 149 -9.68 9.94 2.28
N GLU A 150 -9.70 10.77 1.23
CA GLU A 150 -10.30 12.09 1.29
C GLU A 150 -11.82 12.02 1.55
N LEU A 151 -12.53 11.08 0.91
CA LEU A 151 -13.95 10.85 1.19
C LEU A 151 -14.19 10.33 2.62
N ALA A 152 -13.33 9.43 3.10
CA ALA A 152 -13.43 8.86 4.44
C ALA A 152 -13.28 9.91 5.56
N ARG A 153 -12.52 10.96 5.34
CA ARG A 153 -12.39 12.08 6.28
C ARG A 153 -13.72 12.83 6.53
N ARG A 154 -14.68 12.70 5.62
CA ARG A 154 -15.98 13.36 5.67
C ARG A 154 -17.10 12.47 6.21
N LEU A 155 -16.81 11.24 6.66
CA LEU A 155 -17.80 10.27 7.13
C LEU A 155 -18.69 10.76 8.29
N ALA A 156 -18.20 11.66 9.13
CA ALA A 156 -18.97 12.21 10.25
C ALA A 156 -20.00 13.28 9.83
N GLY A 157 -19.75 14.00 8.73
CA GLY A 157 -20.61 15.06 8.24
C GLY A 157 -20.34 15.34 6.77
N PRO A 158 -20.77 14.46 5.87
CA PRO A 158 -20.58 14.64 4.43
C PRO A 158 -21.52 15.71 3.87
N THR A 159 -21.03 16.39 2.83
CA THR A 159 -21.77 17.46 2.14
C THR A 159 -22.17 17.00 0.74
N LYS A 160 -22.98 17.81 0.07
CA LYS A 160 -23.33 17.59 -1.35
C LYS A 160 -22.08 17.60 -2.25
N GLU A 161 -21.07 18.39 -1.90
CA GLU A 161 -19.79 18.37 -2.63
C GLU A 161 -19.07 17.03 -2.45
N ASP A 162 -19.04 16.48 -1.24
CA ASP A 162 -18.45 15.17 -0.98
C ASP A 162 -19.20 14.05 -1.74
N LYS A 163 -20.52 14.16 -1.87
CA LYS A 163 -21.33 13.24 -2.70
C LYS A 163 -20.98 13.36 -4.19
N LYS A 164 -20.70 14.56 -4.71
CA LYS A 164 -20.23 14.74 -6.11
C LYS A 164 -18.87 14.07 -6.31
N LYS A 165 -17.93 14.25 -5.37
CA LYS A 165 -16.62 13.59 -5.40
C LYS A 165 -16.73 12.07 -5.34
N LEU A 166 -17.61 11.53 -4.49
CA LEU A 166 -17.92 10.10 -4.44
C LEU A 166 -18.45 9.59 -5.80
N LYS A 167 -19.39 10.29 -6.42
CA LYS A 167 -19.90 9.94 -7.75
C LYS A 167 -18.78 9.98 -8.80
N HIS A 168 -17.85 10.92 -8.73
CA HIS A 168 -16.71 10.98 -9.64
C HIS A 168 -15.82 9.74 -9.48
N LEU A 169 -15.47 9.36 -8.24
CA LEU A 169 -14.67 8.17 -7.96
C LEU A 169 -15.35 6.88 -8.45
N LEU A 170 -16.67 6.74 -8.28
CA LEU A 170 -17.43 5.60 -8.78
C LEU A 170 -17.44 5.53 -10.32
N ARG A 171 -17.47 6.67 -11.01
CA ARG A 171 -17.35 6.75 -12.47
C ARG A 171 -15.97 6.29 -12.95
N TYR A 172 -14.91 6.64 -12.22
CA TYR A 172 -13.56 6.13 -12.47
C TYR A 172 -13.49 4.62 -12.20
N LEU A 173 -14.05 4.17 -11.09
CA LEU A 173 -14.09 2.74 -10.77
C LEU A 173 -14.80 1.94 -11.87
N LYS A 174 -15.90 2.46 -12.42
CA LYS A 174 -16.59 1.84 -13.54
C LYS A 174 -15.70 1.71 -14.79
N SER A 175 -14.94 2.76 -15.12
CA SER A 175 -14.04 2.75 -16.30
C SER A 175 -12.82 1.86 -16.15
N THR A 176 -12.51 1.47 -14.92
CA THR A 176 -11.30 0.70 -14.57
C THR A 176 -11.63 -0.58 -13.80
N ARG A 177 -12.85 -1.11 -13.95
CA ARG A 177 -13.33 -2.27 -13.19
C ARG A 177 -12.49 -3.52 -13.38
N ASP A 178 -11.87 -3.68 -14.55
CA ASP A 178 -11.10 -4.85 -14.94
C ASP A 178 -9.63 -4.79 -14.49
N LEU A 179 -9.20 -3.69 -13.88
CA LEU A 179 -7.86 -3.59 -13.31
C LEU A 179 -7.72 -4.52 -12.09
N GLN A 180 -6.67 -5.31 -12.12
CA GLN A 180 -6.33 -6.28 -11.09
C GLN A 180 -4.92 -6.03 -10.55
N MET A 181 -4.70 -6.35 -9.27
CA MET A 181 -3.36 -6.34 -8.68
C MET A 181 -2.61 -7.60 -9.09
N LYS A 182 -1.49 -7.44 -9.78
CA LYS A 182 -0.56 -8.52 -10.10
C LYS A 182 0.73 -8.36 -9.31
N VAL A 183 1.06 -9.38 -8.55
CA VAL A 183 2.33 -9.46 -7.82
C VAL A 183 3.38 -10.11 -8.73
N LEU A 184 4.00 -9.28 -9.55
CA LEU A 184 5.13 -9.63 -10.42
C LEU A 184 6.04 -8.43 -10.54
N PRO A 185 7.30 -8.62 -10.99
CA PRO A 185 8.22 -7.50 -11.18
C PRO A 185 7.59 -6.46 -12.10
N THR A 186 7.56 -5.21 -11.66
CA THR A 186 7.03 -4.13 -12.50
C THR A 186 7.95 -3.91 -13.69
N LYS A 187 7.36 -3.70 -14.89
CA LYS A 187 8.15 -3.39 -16.10
C LYS A 187 8.83 -2.03 -16.00
N THR A 188 8.28 -1.14 -15.21
CA THR A 188 8.79 0.21 -14.93
C THR A 188 8.77 0.42 -13.42
N PRO A 189 9.82 -0.06 -12.70
CA PRO A 189 9.94 0.22 -11.28
C PRO A 189 10.00 1.74 -11.05
N PHE A 190 9.44 2.21 -9.92
CA PHE A 190 9.45 3.65 -9.60
C PHE A 190 10.86 4.20 -9.33
N HIS A 191 11.82 3.34 -9.07
CA HIS A 191 13.23 3.68 -8.89
C HIS A 191 14.05 3.27 -10.12
N THR A 192 14.81 4.19 -10.67
CA THR A 192 15.68 3.97 -11.82
C THR A 192 17.15 3.75 -11.43
N ALA A 193 17.47 3.89 -10.14
CA ALA A 193 18.85 3.76 -9.68
C ALA A 193 19.31 2.30 -9.75
N LYS A 194 20.27 2.05 -10.61
CA LYS A 194 21.06 0.81 -10.55
C LYS A 194 21.79 0.82 -9.21
N ASP A 195 21.40 0.02 -8.25
CA ASP A 195 22.24 -0.20 -7.08
C ASP A 195 23.41 -1.06 -7.54
N GLU A 196 24.59 -0.45 -7.60
CA GLU A 196 25.84 -1.12 -8.02
C GLU A 196 26.21 -2.30 -7.12
N ARG A 197 25.53 -2.44 -5.97
CA ARG A 197 25.71 -3.52 -5.01
C ARG A 197 24.87 -4.78 -5.31
N ARG A 198 23.90 -4.74 -6.22
CA ARG A 198 23.08 -5.90 -6.63
C ARG A 198 23.87 -7.15 -7.05
N GLY A 199 25.14 -7.01 -7.43
CA GLY A 199 26.01 -8.13 -7.83
C GLY A 199 26.87 -8.75 -6.71
N ARG A 200 26.77 -8.28 -5.45
CA ARG A 200 27.69 -8.68 -4.37
C ARG A 200 27.06 -9.48 -3.23
N PHE A 201 25.75 -9.77 -3.31
CA PHE A 201 25.02 -10.37 -2.21
C PHE A 201 24.79 -11.88 -2.40
N GLU A 202 24.79 -12.60 -1.29
CA GLU A 202 24.50 -14.02 -1.24
C GLU A 202 23.04 -14.33 -1.64
N LYS A 203 22.74 -15.63 -1.88
CA LYS A 203 21.45 -16.16 -2.40
C LYS A 203 20.17 -15.71 -1.67
N LYS A 204 20.26 -15.09 -0.48
CA LYS A 204 19.11 -14.65 0.35
C LYS A 204 19.07 -13.13 0.54
N HIS A 205 19.66 -12.35 -0.36
CA HIS A 205 19.60 -10.90 -0.27
C HIS A 205 18.36 -10.34 -0.97
N LEU A 206 17.64 -9.46 -0.27
CA LEU A 206 16.43 -8.80 -0.75
C LEU A 206 16.58 -7.28 -0.59
N THR A 207 16.01 -6.53 -1.52
CA THR A 207 15.97 -5.08 -1.44
C THR A 207 14.53 -4.59 -1.29
N LEU A 208 14.25 -3.87 -0.23
CA LEU A 208 13.00 -3.13 -0.06
C LEU A 208 13.19 -1.71 -0.58
N HIS A 209 12.31 -1.31 -1.49
CA HIS A 209 12.22 0.05 -2.00
C HIS A 209 10.96 0.69 -1.44
N VAL A 210 11.09 1.83 -0.79
CA VAL A 210 9.96 2.60 -0.29
C VAL A 210 10.00 4.00 -0.87
N ALA A 211 9.05 4.34 -1.73
CA ALA A 211 8.85 5.69 -2.24
C ALA A 211 7.87 6.44 -1.35
N VAL A 212 8.19 7.67 -1.00
CA VAL A 212 7.34 8.52 -0.15
C VAL A 212 7.14 9.90 -0.74
N ASP A 213 5.99 10.49 -0.43
CA ASP A 213 5.62 11.87 -0.78
C ASP A 213 4.76 12.48 0.31
N SER A 214 4.70 13.81 0.37
CA SER A 214 3.75 14.52 1.21
C SER A 214 3.03 15.64 0.46
N ASP A 215 1.74 15.80 0.76
CA ASP A 215 0.96 16.97 0.39
C ASP A 215 0.91 17.94 1.58
N TRP A 216 1.76 18.98 1.55
CA TRP A 216 1.84 19.94 2.66
C TRP A 216 0.56 20.76 2.80
N ALA A 217 -0.06 20.65 4.00
CA ALA A 217 -1.24 21.40 4.40
C ALA A 217 -2.43 21.30 3.43
N GLY A 218 -2.52 20.18 2.66
CA GLY A 218 -3.53 19.97 1.63
C GLY A 218 -4.95 19.94 2.16
N CYS A 219 -5.16 19.57 3.44
CA CYS A 219 -6.46 19.71 4.05
C CYS A 219 -6.78 21.17 4.36
N ARG A 220 -7.72 21.75 3.62
CA ARG A 220 -8.11 23.15 3.82
C ARG A 220 -8.72 23.43 5.20
N THR A 221 -9.44 22.48 5.77
CA THR A 221 -10.13 22.61 7.06
C THR A 221 -9.17 22.46 8.24
N THR A 222 -8.35 21.41 8.26
CA THR A 222 -7.48 21.09 9.40
C THR A 222 -6.04 21.54 9.22
N ARG A 223 -5.67 21.95 8.02
CA ARG A 223 -4.30 22.29 7.60
C ARG A 223 -3.30 21.14 7.81
N LYS A 224 -3.79 19.92 8.04
CA LYS A 224 -2.94 18.72 8.12
C LYS A 224 -2.51 18.27 6.72
N SER A 225 -1.31 17.74 6.66
CA SER A 225 -0.71 17.16 5.46
C SER A 225 -1.13 15.70 5.28
N THR A 226 -0.94 15.18 4.09
CA THR A 226 -1.03 13.75 3.79
C THR A 226 0.37 13.19 3.64
N SER A 227 0.64 12.04 4.23
CA SER A 227 1.80 11.19 3.88
C SER A 227 1.33 10.03 3.02
N GLY A 228 1.98 9.83 1.91
CA GLY A 228 1.76 8.71 1.01
C GLY A 228 3.03 7.91 0.77
N GLY A 229 2.88 6.64 0.46
CA GLY A 229 4.01 5.83 0.08
C GLY A 229 3.62 4.53 -0.60
N ILE A 230 4.62 3.93 -1.23
CA ILE A 230 4.56 2.64 -1.92
C ILE A 230 5.79 1.86 -1.51
N LEU A 231 5.59 0.59 -1.20
CA LEU A 231 6.64 -0.35 -0.80
C LEU A 231 6.71 -1.51 -1.78
N ASP A 232 7.89 -1.75 -2.34
CA ASP A 232 8.18 -2.93 -3.16
C ASP A 232 9.27 -3.79 -2.55
N LEU A 233 9.26 -5.06 -2.91
CA LEU A 233 10.32 -6.01 -2.67
C LEU A 233 10.91 -6.45 -4.02
N ASP A 234 12.15 -6.05 -4.32
CA ASP A 234 12.82 -6.38 -5.59
C ASP A 234 11.95 -6.14 -6.84
N ASP A 235 11.31 -4.96 -6.90
CA ASP A 235 10.38 -4.53 -7.95
C ASP A 235 8.97 -5.18 -7.89
N TYR A 236 8.67 -6.01 -6.87
CA TYR A 236 7.32 -6.51 -6.64
C TYR A 236 6.56 -5.55 -5.72
N PRO A 237 5.46 -4.94 -6.17
CA PRO A 237 4.68 -4.04 -5.34
C PRO A 237 3.98 -4.83 -4.22
N LEU A 238 4.17 -4.42 -2.97
CA LEU A 238 3.65 -5.13 -1.80
C LEU A 238 2.65 -4.33 -0.97
N ASN A 239 2.85 -3.03 -0.84
CA ASN A 239 2.00 -2.18 -0.03
C ASN A 239 1.97 -0.75 -0.54
N ALA A 240 0.84 -0.07 -0.33
CA ALA A 240 0.71 1.36 -0.53
C ALA A 240 -0.18 1.97 0.55
N TRP A 241 0.03 3.23 0.85
CA TRP A 241 -0.78 3.94 1.85
C TRP A 241 -0.96 5.41 1.51
N SER A 242 -2.07 5.96 2.00
CA SER A 242 -2.39 7.38 2.00
C SER A 242 -2.97 7.75 3.36
N ARG A 243 -2.24 8.53 4.17
CA ARG A 243 -2.60 8.81 5.57
C ARG A 243 -2.51 10.29 5.89
N THR A 244 -3.49 10.82 6.62
CA THR A 244 -3.39 12.17 7.17
C THR A 244 -2.35 12.21 8.29
N GLN A 245 -1.43 13.16 8.24
CA GLN A 245 -0.43 13.34 9.29
C GLN A 245 -1.12 13.69 10.63
N PRO A 246 -0.64 13.17 11.76
CA PRO A 246 -1.25 13.43 13.07
C PRO A 246 -1.08 14.87 13.53
N VAL A 247 -0.02 15.53 13.10
CA VAL A 247 0.35 16.91 13.45
C VAL A 247 0.23 17.84 12.23
N ILE A 248 0.20 19.15 12.47
CA ILE A 248 0.28 20.17 11.42
C ILE A 248 1.75 20.49 11.21
N ALA A 249 2.28 20.17 10.02
CA ALA A 249 3.64 20.51 9.64
C ALA A 249 3.76 22.02 9.35
N GLN A 250 4.77 22.68 9.89
CA GLN A 250 5.00 24.12 9.72
C GLN A 250 5.65 24.46 8.37
N SER A 251 6.16 23.45 7.65
CA SER A 251 6.76 23.62 6.32
C SER A 251 6.60 22.36 5.47
N SER A 252 6.75 22.51 4.14
CA SER A 252 6.80 21.36 3.24
C SER A 252 7.95 20.41 3.58
N ALA A 253 9.11 20.92 3.98
CA ALA A 253 10.25 20.14 4.41
C ALA A 253 9.95 19.24 5.62
N GLU A 254 9.17 19.75 6.57
CA GLU A 254 8.73 19.00 7.74
C GLU A 254 7.68 17.93 7.36
N ALA A 255 6.71 18.28 6.51
CA ALA A 255 5.74 17.33 6.01
C ALA A 255 6.42 16.16 5.28
N GLU A 256 7.43 16.44 4.45
CA GLU A 256 8.24 15.42 3.78
C GLU A 256 9.02 14.54 4.77
N PHE A 257 9.61 15.14 5.79
CA PHE A 257 10.30 14.40 6.85
C PHE A 257 9.34 13.44 7.59
N TYR A 258 8.11 13.86 7.87
CA TYR A 258 7.08 12.98 8.46
C TYR A 258 6.65 11.85 7.50
N ALA A 259 6.58 12.13 6.20
CA ALA A 259 6.30 11.08 5.21
C ALA A 259 7.42 10.04 5.18
N MET A 260 8.68 10.47 5.22
CA MET A 260 9.84 9.57 5.33
C MET A 260 9.79 8.74 6.64
N CYS A 261 9.45 9.34 7.78
CA CYS A 261 9.29 8.58 9.02
C CYS A 261 8.21 7.49 8.91
N SER A 262 7.11 7.78 8.22
CA SER A 262 6.06 6.81 7.94
C SER A 262 6.54 5.68 7.03
N GLY A 263 7.26 6.02 5.96
CA GLY A 263 7.86 5.05 5.03
C GLY A 263 8.85 4.12 5.70
N ALA A 264 9.74 4.70 6.51
CA ALA A 264 10.70 3.93 7.30
C ALA A 264 10.02 2.90 8.22
N SER A 265 8.90 3.27 8.86
CA SER A 265 8.17 2.37 9.76
C SER A 265 7.58 1.18 9.01
N GLU A 266 6.96 1.40 7.85
CA GLU A 266 6.40 0.32 7.01
C GLU A 266 7.51 -0.61 6.49
N ALA A 267 8.61 -0.03 5.98
CA ALA A 267 9.71 -0.82 5.44
C ALA A 267 10.43 -1.63 6.52
N LEU A 268 10.63 -1.07 7.72
CA LEU A 268 11.31 -1.77 8.82
C LEU A 268 10.49 -2.94 9.37
N PHE A 269 9.16 -2.81 9.42
CA PHE A 269 8.31 -3.92 9.82
C PHE A 269 8.54 -5.12 8.90
N LEU A 270 8.47 -4.91 7.58
CA LEU A 270 8.70 -5.98 6.62
C LEU A 270 10.15 -6.47 6.60
N ALA A 271 11.13 -5.55 6.73
CA ALA A 271 12.54 -5.92 6.82
C ALA A 271 12.79 -6.85 8.01
N THR A 272 12.24 -6.52 9.18
CA THR A 272 12.39 -7.34 10.39
C THR A 272 11.74 -8.72 10.22
N LEU A 273 10.54 -8.80 9.59
CA LEU A 273 9.88 -10.06 9.29
C LEU A 273 10.74 -10.95 8.37
N LEU A 274 11.33 -10.36 7.33
CA LEU A 274 12.21 -11.07 6.40
C LEU A 274 13.54 -11.47 7.06
N GLU A 275 14.08 -10.64 7.94
CA GLU A 275 15.29 -10.95 8.72
C GLU A 275 15.06 -12.09 9.71
N GLU A 276 13.87 -12.21 10.33
CA GLU A 276 13.49 -13.39 11.14
C GLU A 276 13.48 -14.68 10.30
N MET A 277 13.17 -14.58 8.98
CA MET A 277 13.23 -15.69 8.02
C MET A 277 14.65 -15.91 7.43
N GLU A 278 15.68 -15.29 8.03
CA GLU A 278 17.10 -15.38 7.63
C GLU A 278 17.45 -14.74 6.27
N TYR A 279 16.64 -13.79 5.79
CA TYR A 279 17.02 -12.98 4.64
C TYR A 279 17.92 -11.81 5.07
N SER A 280 18.88 -11.45 4.21
CA SER A 280 19.60 -10.19 4.33
C SER A 280 18.81 -9.10 3.61
N VAL A 281 18.41 -8.04 4.32
CA VAL A 281 17.52 -7.03 3.76
C VAL A 281 18.21 -5.68 3.69
N GLN A 282 18.17 -5.03 2.52
CA GLN A 282 18.55 -3.64 2.34
C GLN A 282 17.29 -2.78 2.15
N VAL A 283 17.16 -1.68 2.89
CA VAL A 283 16.04 -0.74 2.75
C VAL A 283 16.52 0.54 2.05
N LEU A 284 15.95 0.84 0.89
CA LEU A 284 16.18 2.07 0.12
C LEU A 284 14.93 2.94 0.16
N GLU A 285 15.03 4.13 0.76
CA GLU A 285 13.91 5.07 0.86
C GLU A 285 14.07 6.22 -0.13
N TRP A 286 13.09 6.38 -1.00
CA TRP A 286 13.08 7.33 -2.11
C TRP A 286 12.17 8.52 -1.82
N SER A 287 12.72 9.72 -1.94
CA SER A 287 11.97 10.97 -1.83
C SER A 287 12.46 11.97 -2.87
N ASP A 288 11.56 12.79 -3.38
CA ASP A 288 11.90 13.92 -4.26
C ASP A 288 12.23 15.20 -3.49
N SER A 289 12.07 15.19 -2.16
CA SER A 289 12.39 16.31 -1.29
C SER A 289 13.87 16.36 -0.91
N THR A 290 14.62 17.31 -1.45
CA THR A 290 16.02 17.53 -1.06
C THR A 290 16.14 17.93 0.41
N SER A 291 15.19 18.71 0.93
CA SER A 291 15.15 19.15 2.34
C SER A 291 14.82 17.99 3.28
N GLY A 292 13.84 17.14 2.95
CA GLY A 292 13.54 15.92 3.70
C GLY A 292 14.74 14.98 3.79
N LEU A 293 15.38 14.71 2.66
CA LEU A 293 16.60 13.89 2.59
C LEU A 293 17.76 14.46 3.40
N SER A 294 17.94 15.79 3.37
CA SER A 294 18.97 16.45 4.18
C SER A 294 18.69 16.31 5.67
N GLN A 295 17.42 16.45 6.08
CA GLN A 295 17.01 16.28 7.47
C GLN A 295 17.17 14.83 7.94
N ALA A 296 16.85 13.84 7.11
CA ALA A 296 17.03 12.42 7.44
C ALA A 296 18.50 12.02 7.64
N LYS A 297 19.43 12.64 6.92
CA LYS A 297 20.87 12.33 6.94
C LYS A 297 21.66 13.05 8.05
N ARG A 298 21.10 14.07 8.69
CA ARG A 298 21.77 14.77 9.80
C ARG A 298 21.42 14.12 11.14
N LEU A 299 22.14 14.47 12.21
CA LEU A 299 21.75 14.11 13.57
C LEU A 299 21.19 15.35 14.29
N GLY A 300 20.06 15.14 14.99
CA GLY A 300 19.38 16.16 15.76
C GLY A 300 18.55 17.16 14.95
N ALA A 301 17.85 18.04 15.65
CA ALA A 301 16.97 19.03 15.06
C ALA A 301 17.75 20.10 14.29
N SER A 302 17.19 20.52 13.14
CA SER A 302 17.63 21.75 12.46
C SER A 302 17.09 22.98 13.20
N LYS A 303 17.61 24.17 12.87
CA LYS A 303 17.09 25.43 13.47
C LYS A 303 15.60 25.62 13.23
N THR A 304 15.08 25.11 12.11
CA THR A 304 13.67 25.23 11.69
C THR A 304 12.78 24.09 12.20
N MET A 305 13.36 23.02 12.78
CA MET A 305 12.61 21.83 13.25
C MET A 305 12.80 21.55 14.75
N LYS A 306 13.04 22.60 15.54
CA LYS A 306 13.23 22.47 17.01
C LYS A 306 11.99 21.99 17.76
N HIS A 307 10.82 22.19 17.18
CA HIS A 307 9.51 21.81 17.74
C HIS A 307 9.10 20.36 17.39
N VAL A 308 9.85 19.68 16.50
CA VAL A 308 9.55 18.31 16.08
C VAL A 308 9.78 17.34 17.23
N GLU A 309 8.81 16.48 17.50
CA GLU A 309 8.89 15.49 18.57
C GLU A 309 10.02 14.48 18.34
N VAL A 310 10.67 14.07 19.44
CA VAL A 310 11.85 13.18 19.44
C VAL A 310 11.60 11.88 18.67
N LYS A 311 10.39 11.33 18.71
CA LYS A 311 10.05 10.08 18.01
C LYS A 311 10.34 10.11 16.50
N TYR A 312 10.25 11.29 15.87
CA TYR A 312 10.55 11.42 14.43
C TYR A 312 12.05 11.40 14.12
N PHE A 313 12.92 11.71 15.11
CA PHE A 313 14.37 11.61 14.92
C PHE A 313 14.89 10.17 14.93
N HIS A 314 14.02 9.18 15.20
CA HIS A 314 14.35 7.78 15.02
C HIS A 314 14.82 7.47 13.59
N LEU A 315 14.22 8.11 12.56
CA LEU A 315 14.67 7.99 11.18
C LEU A 315 16.17 8.31 11.01
N GLN A 316 16.66 9.37 11.68
CA GLN A 316 18.07 9.77 11.62
C GLN A 316 19.00 8.69 12.23
N GLN A 317 18.55 8.03 13.31
CA GLN A 317 19.27 6.93 13.93
C GLN A 317 19.35 5.73 12.99
N LEU A 318 18.26 5.39 12.29
CA LEU A 318 18.23 4.32 11.31
C LEU A 318 19.18 4.57 10.15
N VAL A 319 19.24 5.80 9.67
CA VAL A 319 20.18 6.22 8.60
C VAL A 319 21.64 6.14 9.10
N ALA A 320 21.92 6.65 10.30
CA ALA A 320 23.26 6.58 10.90
C ALA A 320 23.71 5.14 11.15
N ALA A 321 22.81 4.26 11.59
CA ALA A 321 23.04 2.84 11.79
C ALA A 321 23.05 2.02 10.48
N ARG A 322 22.89 2.66 9.31
CA ARG A 322 22.82 2.01 7.99
C ARG A 322 21.73 0.94 7.86
N ARG A 323 20.65 1.07 8.63
CA ARG A 323 19.44 0.24 8.52
C ARG A 323 18.54 0.69 7.37
N LEU A 324 18.65 1.95 6.96
CA LEU A 324 17.89 2.58 5.90
C LEU A 324 18.78 3.57 5.13
N TYR A 325 18.61 3.60 3.81
CA TYR A 325 19.42 4.42 2.90
C TYR A 325 18.53 5.40 2.13
N PRO A 326 18.48 6.70 2.53
CA PRO A 326 17.72 7.70 1.79
C PRO A 326 18.29 7.96 0.41
N ARG A 327 17.42 7.99 -0.60
CA ARG A 327 17.74 8.18 -2.02
C ARG A 327 16.89 9.28 -2.64
N LYS A 328 17.44 9.98 -3.61
CA LYS A 328 16.73 10.99 -4.40
C LYS A 328 16.05 10.33 -5.59
N ILE A 329 14.77 10.66 -5.80
CA ILE A 329 14.02 10.35 -7.02
C ILE A 329 13.61 11.67 -7.70
N ALA A 330 13.41 11.64 -9.03
CA ALA A 330 12.83 12.79 -9.72
C ALA A 330 11.32 12.86 -9.43
N GLY A 331 10.78 14.04 -9.12
CA GLY A 331 9.36 14.19 -8.74
C GLY A 331 8.38 13.57 -9.76
N LYS A 332 8.63 13.75 -11.07
CA LYS A 332 7.81 13.13 -12.13
C LYS A 332 7.88 11.59 -12.22
N GLU A 333 8.74 10.96 -11.45
CA GLU A 333 8.94 9.52 -11.36
C GLU A 333 8.51 8.97 -9.99
N ASN A 334 8.13 9.85 -9.06
CA ASN A 334 7.70 9.45 -7.72
C ASN A 334 6.26 8.94 -7.74
N SER A 335 6.09 7.62 -7.72
CA SER A 335 4.76 7.00 -7.72
C SER A 335 3.95 7.29 -6.45
N ALA A 336 4.60 7.69 -5.35
CA ALA A 336 3.94 8.10 -4.13
C ALA A 336 3.07 9.36 -4.30
N ASP A 337 3.25 10.14 -5.39
CA ASP A 337 2.36 11.23 -5.79
C ASP A 337 0.90 10.79 -5.90
N LEU A 338 0.66 9.55 -6.36
CA LEU A 338 -0.69 8.98 -6.46
C LEU A 338 -1.36 8.78 -5.10
N MET A 339 -0.57 8.74 -4.03
CA MET A 339 -1.03 8.51 -2.66
C MET A 339 -1.29 9.82 -1.90
N THR A 340 -0.93 10.97 -2.47
CA THR A 340 -0.96 12.26 -1.77
C THR A 340 -1.78 13.34 -2.47
N LYS A 341 -2.02 13.21 -3.78
CA LYS A 341 -2.68 14.25 -4.58
C LYS A 341 -3.45 13.69 -5.78
N TYR A 342 -4.40 14.46 -6.28
CA TYR A 342 -5.01 14.21 -7.58
C TYR A 342 -4.04 14.63 -8.67
N VAL A 343 -3.70 13.71 -9.55
CA VAL A 343 -2.81 13.92 -10.68
C VAL A 343 -3.58 13.97 -11.99
N ASP A 344 -3.00 14.58 -13.00
CA ASP A 344 -3.55 14.61 -14.35
C ASP A 344 -3.44 13.23 -15.01
N LEU A 345 -4.24 13.00 -16.07
CA LEU A 345 -4.35 11.70 -16.73
C LEU A 345 -2.99 11.16 -17.23
N ASP A 346 -2.14 12.01 -17.79
CA ASP A 346 -0.84 11.59 -18.32
C ASP A 346 0.08 11.08 -17.21
N ILE A 347 0.06 11.74 -16.05
CA ILE A 347 0.82 11.32 -14.87
C ILE A 347 0.24 10.02 -14.31
N LEU A 348 -1.09 9.91 -14.20
CA LEU A 348 -1.75 8.70 -13.76
C LEU A 348 -1.41 7.50 -14.66
N ALA A 349 -1.51 7.67 -15.97
CA ALA A 349 -1.20 6.64 -16.94
C ALA A 349 0.27 6.19 -16.88
N LYS A 350 1.18 7.11 -16.60
CA LYS A 350 2.61 6.82 -16.42
C LYS A 350 2.90 6.07 -15.12
N LEU A 351 2.32 6.51 -14.00
CA LEU A 351 2.67 6.00 -12.67
C LEU A 351 1.84 4.79 -12.24
N ARG A 352 0.59 4.64 -12.70
CA ARG A 352 -0.28 3.52 -12.30
C ARG A 352 0.32 2.12 -12.54
N PRO A 353 1.04 1.84 -13.65
CA PRO A 353 1.68 0.54 -13.85
C PRO A 353 2.70 0.17 -12.76
N THR A 354 3.33 1.16 -12.11
CA THR A 354 4.26 0.90 -11.02
C THR A 354 3.57 0.37 -9.75
N LEU A 355 2.24 0.50 -9.67
CA LEU A 355 1.43 -0.05 -8.58
C LEU A 355 1.12 -1.55 -8.74
N GLY A 356 1.58 -2.19 -9.82
CA GLY A 356 1.20 -3.57 -10.15
C GLY A 356 -0.24 -3.71 -10.65
N LEU A 357 -0.91 -2.61 -11.00
CA LEU A 357 -2.27 -2.62 -11.54
C LEU A 357 -2.25 -2.77 -13.07
N CYS A 358 -2.87 -3.81 -13.58
CA CYS A 358 -2.97 -4.12 -15.02
C CYS A 358 -4.29 -4.83 -15.38
#